data_75567ed84bb652a7d76c77e3b6ff5456
#
_entry.id   75567ed84bb652a7d76c77e3b6ff5456
#
_cell.length_a   1.000
_cell.length_b   1.000
_cell.length_c   1.000
_cell.angle_alpha   90.00
_cell.angle_beta   90.00
_cell.angle_gamma   90.00
#
_symmetry.space_group_name_H-M   'P 1'
#
loop_
_entity.id
_entity.type
_entity.pdbx_description
1 polymer ?
#
loop_
_entity_poly.entity_id
_entity_poly.type
_entity_poly.pdbx_seq_one_letter_code
_entity_poly.pdbx_strand_id
1 'polypeptide(L)'
;MTTYVLVADLFFRSKIRAVAEAAGVAPQFVRSFDELQTALAASSNRAQIIVDLNDRSLRALEFLPGLAHAGHRLLGFVSHVDVATTNAAREAGCTVLPRSKFVENLPAILAGNF
;
A
#
# COMPACT_ATOMS: atom_id res chain seq x y z
N MET A 1 6.67 10.24 -7.60
CA MET A 1 6.38 8.78 -7.63
C MET A 1 4.88 8.59 -7.43
N THR A 2 4.25 7.80 -8.28
CA THR A 2 2.82 7.54 -8.16
C THR A 2 2.56 6.62 -6.96
N THR A 3 1.49 6.90 -6.22
CA THR A 3 1.05 6.07 -5.10
C THR A 3 -0.20 5.29 -5.51
N TYR A 4 -0.16 3.98 -5.34
CA TYR A 4 -1.30 3.10 -5.56
C TYR A 4 -1.80 2.56 -4.24
N VAL A 5 -3.11 2.47 -4.08
CA VAL A 5 -3.75 2.05 -2.82
C VAL A 5 -4.63 0.83 -3.08
N LEU A 6 -4.31 -0.27 -2.39
CA LEU A 6 -5.08 -1.52 -2.41
C LEU A 6 -5.79 -1.69 -1.06
N VAL A 7 -6.91 -1.01 -0.92
CA VAL A 7 -7.76 -1.03 0.27
C VAL A 7 -9.20 -1.16 -0.18
N ALA A 8 -9.89 -2.22 0.26
CA ALA A 8 -11.28 -2.47 -0.12
C ALA A 8 -12.30 -1.75 0.76
N ASP A 9 -11.96 -1.49 2.03
CA ASP A 9 -12.84 -0.80 2.98
C ASP A 9 -13.14 0.62 2.50
N LEU A 10 -14.41 0.88 2.19
CA LEU A 10 -14.83 2.16 1.62
C LEU A 10 -14.63 3.33 2.58
N PHE A 11 -14.84 3.12 3.87
CA PHE A 11 -14.62 4.18 4.87
C PHE A 11 -13.14 4.53 4.97
N PHE A 12 -12.29 3.52 4.98
CA PHE A 12 -10.86 3.76 5.06
C PHE A 12 -10.31 4.39 3.78
N ARG A 13 -10.82 3.97 2.62
CA ARG A 13 -10.49 4.62 1.34
C ARG A 13 -10.86 6.10 1.35
N SER A 14 -12.04 6.44 1.87
CA SER A 14 -12.48 7.82 1.99
C SER A 14 -11.56 8.64 2.89
N LYS A 15 -11.11 8.05 4.00
CA LYS A 15 -10.16 8.69 4.90
C LYS A 15 -8.82 8.95 4.22
N ILE A 16 -8.30 7.98 3.50
CA ILE A 16 -7.04 8.13 2.75
C ILE A 16 -7.20 9.24 1.71
N ARG A 17 -8.32 9.24 0.99
CA ARG A 17 -8.60 10.25 -0.03
C ARG A 17 -8.65 11.66 0.55
N ALA A 18 -9.32 11.83 1.70
CA ALA A 18 -9.43 13.13 2.36
C ALA A 18 -8.06 13.67 2.79
N VAL A 19 -7.22 12.80 3.38
CA VAL A 19 -5.87 13.19 3.78
C VAL A 19 -5.03 13.53 2.55
N ALA A 20 -5.16 12.77 1.48
CA ALA A 20 -4.43 13.01 0.24
C ALA A 20 -4.82 14.36 -0.39
N GLU A 21 -6.11 14.68 -0.43
CA GLU A 21 -6.59 15.97 -0.94
C GLU A 21 -6.01 17.13 -0.14
N ALA A 22 -6.01 17.00 1.20
CA ALA A 22 -5.44 18.03 2.06
C ALA A 22 -3.93 18.20 1.86
N ALA A 23 -3.24 17.14 1.46
CA ALA A 23 -1.80 17.16 1.21
C ALA A 23 -1.45 17.52 -0.25
N GLY A 24 -2.44 17.69 -1.11
CA GLY A 24 -2.21 18.02 -2.52
C GLY A 24 -1.70 16.85 -3.35
N VAL A 25 -1.97 15.61 -2.94
CA VAL A 25 -1.55 14.41 -3.67
C VAL A 25 -2.76 13.64 -4.16
N ALA A 26 -2.60 12.89 -5.25
CA ALA A 26 -3.68 12.16 -5.91
C ALA A 26 -3.29 10.66 -6.06
N PRO A 27 -3.45 9.84 -5.00
CA PRO A 27 -3.19 8.43 -5.12
C PRO A 27 -4.22 7.75 -6.03
N GLN A 28 -3.82 6.66 -6.67
CA GLN A 28 -4.70 5.87 -7.51
C GLN A 28 -5.17 4.65 -6.72
N PHE A 29 -6.48 4.48 -6.61
CA PHE A 29 -7.08 3.34 -5.93
C PHE A 29 -7.27 2.22 -6.95
N VAL A 30 -6.72 1.05 -6.67
CA VAL A 30 -6.85 -0.14 -7.49
C VAL A 30 -7.50 -1.25 -6.68
N ARG A 31 -8.18 -2.19 -7.34
CA ARG A 31 -8.98 -3.22 -6.69
C ARG A 31 -8.23 -4.52 -6.49
N SER A 32 -7.19 -4.75 -7.26
CA SER A 32 -6.46 -6.02 -7.26
C SER A 32 -5.02 -5.79 -7.68
N PHE A 33 -4.17 -6.79 -7.45
CA PHE A 33 -2.81 -6.75 -7.94
C PHE A 33 -2.76 -6.89 -9.46
N ASP A 34 -3.73 -7.55 -10.09
CA ASP A 34 -3.81 -7.60 -11.56
C ASP A 34 -4.04 -6.21 -12.14
N GLU A 35 -4.96 -5.44 -11.56
CA GLU A 35 -5.20 -4.05 -11.95
C GLU A 35 -3.96 -3.19 -11.71
N LEU A 36 -3.29 -3.39 -10.57
CA LEU A 36 -2.04 -2.71 -10.26
C LEU A 36 -0.96 -3.02 -11.31
N GLN A 37 -0.80 -4.28 -11.68
CA GLN A 37 0.19 -4.68 -12.66
C GLN A 37 -0.07 -4.03 -14.02
N THR A 38 -1.32 -3.93 -14.43
CA THR A 38 -1.70 -3.23 -15.65
C THR A 38 -1.30 -1.76 -15.59
N ALA A 39 -1.57 -1.11 -14.46
CA ALA A 39 -1.20 0.30 -14.26
C ALA A 39 0.32 0.49 -14.27
N LEU A 40 1.06 -0.40 -13.61
CA LEU A 40 2.51 -0.34 -13.57
C LEU A 40 3.15 -0.58 -14.94
N ALA A 41 2.56 -1.44 -15.75
CA ALA A 41 3.05 -1.73 -17.10
C ALA A 41 2.94 -0.51 -18.02
N ALA A 42 2.01 0.40 -17.74
CA ALA A 42 1.83 1.63 -18.50
C ALA A 42 2.82 2.73 -18.09
N SER A 43 3.62 2.50 -17.07
CA SER A 43 4.62 3.45 -16.55
C SER A 43 5.92 2.72 -16.27
N SER A 44 7.04 3.33 -16.60
CA SER A 44 8.37 2.79 -16.26
C SER A 44 8.90 3.33 -14.93
N ASN A 45 8.13 4.17 -14.24
CA ASN A 45 8.58 4.82 -13.02
C ASN A 45 8.36 3.95 -11.79
N ARG A 46 9.20 4.17 -10.81
CA ARG A 46 9.04 3.60 -9.49
C ARG A 46 7.75 4.11 -8.85
N ALA A 47 7.03 3.22 -8.18
CA ALA A 47 5.77 3.54 -7.52
C ALA A 47 5.84 3.24 -6.02
N GLN A 48 4.96 3.89 -5.26
CA GLN A 48 4.68 3.53 -3.87
C GLN A 48 3.36 2.76 -3.83
N ILE A 49 3.35 1.62 -3.15
CA ILE A 49 2.19 0.74 -3.09
C ILE A 49 1.79 0.56 -1.64
N ILE A 50 0.56 0.95 -1.33
CA ILE A 50 -0.04 0.84 0.01
C ILE A 50 -1.05 -0.29 -0.04
N VAL A 51 -0.93 -1.24 0.89
CA VAL A 51 -1.77 -2.44 0.87
C VAL A 51 -2.29 -2.81 2.25
N ASP A 52 -3.57 -3.19 2.31
CA ASP A 52 -4.18 -3.79 3.49
C ASP A 52 -3.77 -5.26 3.58
N LEU A 53 -2.86 -5.57 4.48
CA LEU A 53 -2.34 -6.93 4.62
C LEU A 53 -3.32 -7.90 5.28
N ASN A 54 -4.38 -7.40 5.91
CA ASN A 54 -5.41 -8.25 6.48
C ASN A 54 -6.50 -8.65 5.47
N ASP A 55 -6.51 -8.05 4.30
CA ASP A 55 -7.43 -8.44 3.23
C ASP A 55 -6.89 -9.66 2.49
N ARG A 56 -7.40 -10.83 2.85
CA ARG A 56 -6.96 -12.10 2.28
C ARG A 56 -7.30 -12.21 0.79
N SER A 57 -8.33 -11.53 0.33
CA SER A 57 -8.73 -11.58 -1.07
C SER A 57 -7.67 -10.98 -2.00
N LEU A 58 -6.84 -10.10 -1.49
CA LEU A 58 -5.75 -9.49 -2.27
C LEU A 58 -4.59 -10.45 -2.53
N ARG A 59 -4.37 -11.45 -1.65
CA ARG A 59 -3.27 -12.40 -1.75
C ARG A 59 -1.92 -11.69 -1.84
N ALA A 60 -1.75 -10.66 -0.99
CA ALA A 60 -0.61 -9.75 -1.05
C ALA A 60 0.74 -10.45 -1.02
N LEU A 61 0.90 -11.48 -0.18
CA LEU A 61 2.18 -12.16 -0.03
C LEU A 61 2.68 -12.85 -1.31
N GLU A 62 1.79 -13.11 -2.27
CA GLU A 62 2.17 -13.67 -3.56
C GLU A 62 2.79 -12.63 -4.48
N PHE A 63 2.43 -11.36 -4.32
CA PHE A 63 2.84 -10.29 -5.22
C PHE A 63 3.98 -9.42 -4.67
N LEU A 64 4.07 -9.28 -3.34
CA LEU A 64 5.03 -8.38 -2.72
C LEU A 64 6.49 -8.64 -3.11
N PRO A 65 6.99 -9.89 -3.13
CA PRO A 65 8.39 -10.10 -3.49
C PRO A 65 8.75 -9.59 -4.89
N GLY A 66 7.90 -9.83 -5.87
CA GLY A 66 8.13 -9.38 -7.24
C GLY A 66 8.12 -7.86 -7.35
N LEU A 67 7.21 -7.20 -6.63
CA LEU A 67 7.11 -5.74 -6.61
C LEU A 67 8.33 -5.11 -5.94
N ALA A 68 8.80 -5.69 -4.85
CA ALA A 68 10.02 -5.25 -4.19
C ALA A 68 11.24 -5.41 -5.09
N HIS A 69 11.33 -6.55 -5.77
CA HIS A 69 12.42 -6.81 -6.71
C HIS A 69 12.43 -5.82 -7.87
N ALA A 70 11.26 -5.40 -8.31
CA ALA A 70 11.13 -4.37 -9.35
C ALA A 70 11.46 -2.95 -8.86
N GLY A 71 11.76 -2.76 -7.58
CA GLY A 71 12.20 -1.49 -7.03
C GLY A 71 11.08 -0.61 -6.49
N HIS A 72 9.84 -1.11 -6.41
CA HIS A 72 8.74 -0.33 -5.85
C HIS A 72 8.83 -0.25 -4.33
N ARG A 73 8.34 0.87 -3.79
CA ARG A 73 8.25 1.06 -2.34
C ARG A 73 6.95 0.43 -1.85
N LEU A 74 7.06 -0.49 -0.89
CA LEU A 74 5.91 -1.23 -0.38
C LEU A 74 5.63 -0.84 1.07
N LEU A 75 4.40 -0.45 1.34
CA LEU A 75 3.92 -0.12 2.67
C LEU A 75 2.62 -0.85 2.94
N GLY A 76 2.64 -1.73 3.94
CA GLY A 76 1.47 -2.47 4.36
C GLY A 76 1.02 -2.08 5.75
N PHE A 77 -0.27 -2.25 6.05
CA PHE A 77 -0.76 -2.07 7.41
C PHE A 77 -1.59 -3.28 7.82
N VAL A 78 -1.65 -3.50 9.13
CA VAL A 78 -2.43 -4.57 9.74
C VAL A 78 -3.35 -3.98 10.80
N SER A 79 -4.61 -4.42 10.83
CA SER A 79 -5.62 -3.90 11.75
C SER A 79 -5.63 -4.64 13.08
N HIS A 80 -5.03 -5.84 13.14
CA HIS A 80 -4.89 -6.64 14.34
C HIS A 80 -3.61 -7.48 14.24
N VAL A 81 -3.19 -8.04 15.36
CA VAL A 81 -1.94 -8.79 15.43
C VAL A 81 -2.02 -10.03 14.53
N ASP A 82 -1.11 -10.09 13.59
CA ASP A 82 -0.91 -11.24 12.70
C ASP A 82 0.60 -11.35 12.45
N VAL A 83 1.27 -12.06 13.35
CA VAL A 83 2.73 -12.15 13.36
C VAL A 83 3.24 -12.81 12.09
N ALA A 84 2.58 -13.88 11.64
CA ALA A 84 3.03 -14.61 10.45
C ALA A 84 2.96 -13.74 9.20
N THR A 85 1.84 -13.05 8.97
CA THR A 85 1.68 -12.16 7.82
C THR A 85 2.64 -10.99 7.89
N THR A 86 2.80 -10.38 9.06
CA THR A 86 3.71 -9.26 9.25
C THR A 86 5.15 -9.65 8.92
N ASN A 87 5.62 -10.77 9.45
CA ASN A 87 6.98 -11.25 9.21
C ASN A 87 7.20 -11.60 7.73
N ALA A 88 6.25 -12.30 7.12
CA ALA A 88 6.35 -12.65 5.71
C ALA A 88 6.38 -11.41 4.81
N ALA A 89 5.56 -10.41 5.10
CA ALA A 89 5.55 -9.16 4.33
C ALA A 89 6.87 -8.40 4.49
N ARG A 90 7.41 -8.35 5.71
CA ARG A 90 8.71 -7.70 5.95
C ARG A 90 9.84 -8.40 5.23
N GLU A 91 9.86 -9.72 5.24
CA GLU A 91 10.84 -10.51 4.50
C GLU A 91 10.76 -10.28 3.00
N ALA A 92 9.57 -10.01 2.50
CA ALA A 92 9.36 -9.68 1.08
C ALA A 92 9.77 -8.26 0.70
N GLY A 93 10.19 -7.43 1.67
CA GLY A 93 10.62 -6.06 1.41
C GLY A 93 9.56 -5.01 1.68
N CYS A 94 8.50 -5.35 2.39
CA CYS A 94 7.42 -4.43 2.73
C CYS A 94 7.63 -3.83 4.12
N THR A 95 7.44 -2.51 4.24
CA THR A 95 7.36 -1.86 5.54
C THR A 95 5.96 -2.11 6.09
N VAL A 96 5.86 -2.64 7.31
CA VAL A 96 4.57 -2.98 7.91
C VAL A 96 4.33 -2.15 9.15
N LEU A 97 3.17 -1.51 9.22
CA LEU A 97 2.73 -0.71 10.36
C LEU A 97 1.41 -1.23 10.90
N PRO A 98 1.17 -1.12 12.23
CA PRO A 98 -0.18 -1.23 12.75
C PRO A 98 -1.05 -0.13 12.13
N ARG A 99 -2.35 -0.40 11.95
CA ARG A 99 -3.28 0.55 11.33
C ARG A 99 -3.25 1.93 12.01
N SER A 100 -3.19 1.96 13.34
CA SER A 100 -3.13 3.23 14.08
C SER A 100 -1.90 4.05 13.73
N LYS A 101 -0.74 3.42 13.58
CA LYS A 101 0.49 4.09 13.18
C LYS A 101 0.45 4.50 11.73
N PHE A 102 -0.15 3.69 10.87
CA PHE A 102 -0.36 4.05 9.48
C PHE A 102 -1.19 5.33 9.37
N VAL A 103 -2.31 5.41 10.10
CA VAL A 103 -3.17 6.60 10.10
C VAL A 103 -2.43 7.82 10.65
N GLU A 104 -1.69 7.65 11.74
CA GLU A 104 -0.91 8.72 12.36
C GLU A 104 0.13 9.31 11.38
N ASN A 105 0.74 8.47 10.56
CA ASN A 105 1.79 8.88 9.62
C ASN A 105 1.28 9.08 8.19
N LEU A 106 -0.02 8.98 7.97
CA LEU A 106 -0.59 9.00 6.62
C LEU A 106 -0.21 10.24 5.80
N PRO A 107 -0.21 11.46 6.35
CA PRO A 107 0.24 12.62 5.56
C PRO A 107 1.67 12.48 5.05
N ALA A 108 2.59 12.04 5.90
CA ALA A 108 3.99 11.83 5.51
C ALA A 108 4.14 10.69 4.49
N ILE A 109 3.37 9.62 4.68
CA ILE A 109 3.37 8.48 3.76
C ILE A 109 2.93 8.94 2.36
N LEU A 110 1.82 9.66 2.27
CA LEU A 110 1.29 10.12 0.99
C LEU A 110 2.21 11.14 0.32
N ALA A 111 2.93 11.92 1.10
CA ALA A 111 3.91 12.86 0.58
C ALA A 111 5.23 12.18 0.15
N GLY A 112 5.38 10.90 0.39
CA GLY A 112 6.60 10.16 0.07
C GLY A 112 7.75 10.41 1.05
N ASN A 113 7.47 10.93 2.23
CA ASN A 113 8.47 11.31 3.24
C ASN A 113 8.56 10.33 4.41
N PHE A 114 7.99 9.17 4.26
CA PHE A 114 7.98 8.19 5.34
C PHE A 114 9.12 7.19 5.22
#